data_0777c5ef85bb1566147d665a6a8e52ae
#
_entry.id   0777c5ef85bb1566147d665a6a8e52ae
#
_cell.length_a   1.000
_cell.length_b   1.000
_cell.length_c   1.000
_cell.angle_alpha   90.00
_cell.angle_beta   90.00
_cell.angle_gamma   90.00
#
_symmetry.space_group_name_H-M   'P 1'
#
loop_
_entity.id
_entity.type
_entity.pdbx_description
1 polymer ?
#
loop_
_entity_poly.entity_id
_entity_poly.type
_entity_poly.pdbx_seq_one_letter_code
_entity_poly.pdbx_strand_id
1 'polypeptide(L)'
;MSESLISSRWGITIDPALRDGRIIGSSSVPARPAHLEAMPTGLDLGFVAALASQGISQLYSHQAEALRASADGNVILTTPTASGKSLAFTLPVLNGIAGDAKSRALYLYPTKALAQDQARALSRLGSPNVKPAIYDGDTPRDERPAIRRTSNLVLTNPDMLH
;
A
#
# COMPACT_ATOMS: atom_id res chain seq x y z
N MET A 1 3.32 34.97 -15.16
CA MET A 1 3.86 34.88 -13.80
C MET A 1 3.75 33.44 -13.33
N SER A 2 4.70 32.59 -13.68
CA SER A 2 4.69 31.17 -13.25
C SER A 2 6.09 30.57 -13.22
N GLU A 3 7.11 31.35 -12.91
CA GLU A 3 8.51 30.90 -12.91
C GLU A 3 9.04 30.40 -11.57
N SER A 4 8.27 30.51 -10.48
CA SER A 4 8.84 30.34 -9.14
C SER A 4 8.72 28.95 -8.51
N LEU A 5 7.98 28.01 -9.08
CA LEU A 5 7.70 26.70 -8.45
C LEU A 5 8.62 25.55 -8.91
N ILE A 6 9.30 25.71 -10.02
CA ILE A 6 10.26 24.68 -10.51
C ILE A 6 11.64 24.83 -9.86
N SER A 7 11.92 26.00 -9.27
CA SER A 7 13.28 26.39 -8.90
C SER A 7 13.86 25.72 -7.65
N SER A 8 13.06 25.23 -6.71
CA SER A 8 13.64 24.91 -5.39
C SER A 8 14.14 23.46 -5.21
N ARG A 9 13.66 22.52 -5.98
CA ARG A 9 14.06 21.11 -5.79
C ARG A 9 14.70 20.45 -7.03
N TRP A 10 14.34 20.89 -8.23
CA TRP A 10 14.81 20.32 -9.50
C TRP A 10 15.53 21.34 -10.40
N GLY A 11 15.64 22.59 -9.97
CA GLY A 11 16.19 23.69 -10.74
C GLY A 11 17.57 23.38 -11.33
N ILE A 12 18.45 22.78 -10.57
CA ILE A 12 19.81 22.42 -11.05
C ILE A 12 19.77 21.39 -12.18
N THR A 13 18.77 20.53 -12.21
CA THR A 13 18.65 19.42 -13.18
C THR A 13 17.79 19.82 -14.39
N ILE A 14 16.73 20.61 -14.16
CA ILE A 14 15.73 20.95 -15.19
C ILE A 14 16.14 22.20 -15.96
N ASP A 15 16.67 23.23 -15.30
CA ASP A 15 17.05 24.49 -15.96
C ASP A 15 18.04 24.32 -17.12
N PRO A 16 19.14 23.53 -17.00
CA PRO A 16 19.99 23.27 -18.14
C PRO A 16 19.28 22.58 -19.31
N ALA A 17 18.37 21.65 -19.02
CA ALA A 17 17.61 20.93 -20.03
C ALA A 17 16.57 21.82 -20.75
N LEU A 18 16.01 22.81 -20.07
CA LEU A 18 15.15 23.83 -20.68
C LEU A 18 15.95 24.76 -21.58
N ARG A 19 17.18 25.14 -21.22
CA ARG A 19 18.06 26.04 -21.97
C ARG A 19 18.58 25.43 -23.26
N ASP A 20 18.82 24.12 -23.27
CA ASP A 20 19.36 23.40 -24.43
C ASP A 20 18.26 22.74 -25.30
N GLY A 21 16.99 23.01 -25.01
CA GLY A 21 15.86 22.56 -25.81
C GLY A 21 15.49 21.07 -25.64
N ARG A 22 16.09 20.36 -24.69
CA ARG A 22 15.70 18.95 -24.41
C ARG A 22 14.33 18.86 -23.77
N ILE A 23 13.87 19.90 -23.05
CA ILE A 23 12.52 20.01 -22.52
C ILE A 23 11.78 21.08 -23.33
N ILE A 24 10.80 20.66 -24.09
CA ILE A 24 10.02 21.54 -24.99
C ILE A 24 8.71 22.03 -24.37
N GLY A 25 8.38 21.56 -23.18
CA GLY A 25 7.18 22.00 -22.45
C GLY A 25 7.15 21.43 -21.05
N SER A 26 6.46 22.12 -20.15
CA SER A 26 6.18 21.66 -18.80
C SER A 26 4.74 21.99 -18.42
N SER A 27 4.10 21.13 -17.64
CA SER A 27 2.82 21.45 -17.01
C SER A 27 2.89 21.11 -15.53
N SER A 28 2.22 21.90 -14.70
CA SER A 28 2.11 21.64 -13.28
C SER A 28 0.66 21.31 -12.92
N VAL A 29 0.49 20.30 -12.07
CA VAL A 29 -0.82 20.00 -11.47
C VAL A 29 -0.82 20.63 -10.09
N PRO A 30 -1.79 21.50 -9.77
CA PRO A 30 -1.86 22.12 -8.46
C PRO A 30 -2.05 21.06 -7.36
N ALA A 31 -1.42 21.28 -6.21
CA ALA A 31 -1.62 20.43 -5.05
C ALA A 31 -3.09 20.44 -4.63
N ARG A 32 -3.65 19.27 -4.39
CA ARG A 32 -4.98 19.13 -3.80
C ARG A 32 -4.86 18.95 -2.29
N PRO A 33 -5.68 19.59 -1.47
CA PRO A 33 -5.69 19.36 -0.04
C PRO A 33 -6.03 17.89 0.25
N ALA A 34 -5.32 17.31 1.20
CA ALA A 34 -5.64 15.97 1.68
C ALA A 34 -6.89 16.02 2.56
N HIS A 35 -7.84 15.14 2.33
CA HIS A 35 -8.96 14.91 3.22
C HIS A 35 -8.55 13.81 4.21
N LEU A 36 -8.26 14.21 5.45
CA LEU A 36 -7.80 13.31 6.52
C LEU A 36 -8.90 13.11 7.55
N GLU A 37 -8.97 11.90 8.08
CA GLU A 37 -9.84 11.49 9.18
C GLU A 37 -8.99 10.98 10.35
N ALA A 38 -9.51 11.11 11.56
CA ALA A 38 -8.90 10.53 12.74
C ALA A 38 -8.76 9.00 12.58
N MET A 39 -7.77 8.43 13.24
CA MET A 39 -7.60 6.98 13.25
C MET A 39 -8.88 6.32 13.78
N PRO A 40 -9.51 5.40 13.04
CA PRO A 40 -10.74 4.73 13.49
C PRO A 40 -10.52 3.96 14.80
N THR A 41 -11.53 3.99 15.66
CA THR A 41 -11.57 3.15 16.86
C THR A 41 -11.76 1.68 16.46
N GLY A 42 -11.20 0.75 17.25
CA GLY A 42 -11.31 -0.69 16.99
C GLY A 42 -10.21 -1.28 16.10
N LEU A 43 -9.24 -0.48 15.69
CA LEU A 43 -8.02 -1.01 15.11
C LEU A 43 -7.12 -1.60 16.21
N ASP A 44 -6.41 -2.65 15.84
CA ASP A 44 -5.37 -3.22 16.72
C ASP A 44 -4.33 -2.15 17.10
N LEU A 45 -4.05 -2.04 18.40
CA LEU A 45 -3.15 -1.01 18.91
C LEU A 45 -1.72 -1.14 18.38
N GLY A 46 -1.27 -2.36 18.09
CA GLY A 46 0.03 -2.59 17.47
C GLY A 46 0.12 -1.98 16.08
N PHE A 47 -0.96 -2.06 15.30
CA PHE A 47 -1.00 -1.38 13.98
C PHE A 47 -1.02 0.13 14.11
N VAL A 48 -1.80 0.66 15.02
CA VAL A 48 -1.84 2.11 15.27
C VAL A 48 -0.45 2.62 15.64
N ALA A 49 0.26 1.90 16.52
CA ALA A 49 1.63 2.24 16.90
C ALA A 49 2.60 2.13 15.71
N ALA A 50 2.50 1.08 14.89
CA ALA A 50 3.34 0.89 13.71
C ALA A 50 3.10 1.99 12.65
N LEU A 51 1.86 2.40 12.42
CA LEU A 51 1.52 3.51 11.54
C LEU A 51 2.08 4.82 12.08
N ALA A 52 1.92 5.08 13.37
CA ALA A 52 2.44 6.28 14.03
C ALA A 52 3.97 6.37 13.92
N SER A 53 4.69 5.25 14.05
CA SER A 53 6.15 5.20 13.87
C SER A 53 6.60 5.54 12.45
N GLN A 54 5.71 5.38 11.45
CA GLN A 54 5.92 5.78 10.07
C GLN A 54 5.39 7.20 9.76
N GLY A 55 4.99 7.96 10.78
CA GLY A 55 4.45 9.32 10.63
C GLY A 55 2.98 9.36 10.20
N ILE A 56 2.26 8.25 10.24
CA ILE A 56 0.85 8.15 9.85
C ILE A 56 0.00 8.20 11.12
N SER A 57 -0.47 9.38 11.49
CA SER A 57 -1.34 9.60 12.65
C SER A 57 -2.82 9.72 12.27
N GLN A 58 -3.11 9.91 10.99
CA GLN A 58 -4.44 10.04 10.43
C GLN A 58 -4.53 9.24 9.13
N LEU A 59 -5.72 8.86 8.74
CA LEU A 59 -5.98 8.18 7.46
C LEU A 59 -6.53 9.17 6.44
N TYR A 60 -6.27 8.93 5.16
CA TYR A 60 -7.06 9.57 4.12
C TYR A 60 -8.52 9.11 4.22
N SER A 61 -9.47 9.98 3.90
CA SER A 61 -10.91 9.67 3.97
C SER A 61 -11.28 8.37 3.24
N HIS A 62 -10.74 8.14 2.04
CA HIS A 62 -10.98 6.91 1.28
C HIS A 62 -10.41 5.65 1.97
N GLN A 63 -9.36 5.76 2.78
CA GLN A 63 -8.81 4.63 3.54
C GLN A 63 -9.73 4.28 4.72
N ALA A 64 -10.19 5.29 5.44
CA ALA A 64 -11.13 5.11 6.54
C ALA A 64 -12.50 4.60 6.04
N GLU A 65 -12.96 5.10 4.89
CA GLU A 65 -14.19 4.65 4.24
C GLU A 65 -14.09 3.18 3.79
N ALA A 66 -12.98 2.79 3.13
CA ALA A 66 -12.74 1.41 2.73
C ALA A 66 -12.72 0.45 3.93
N LEU A 67 -12.11 0.87 5.05
CA LEU A 67 -12.11 0.08 6.27
C LEU A 67 -13.54 -0.13 6.80
N ARG A 68 -14.36 0.92 6.86
CA ARG A 68 -15.76 0.81 7.29
C ARG A 68 -16.57 -0.07 6.34
N ALA A 69 -16.49 0.18 5.04
CA ALA A 69 -17.25 -0.56 4.04
C ALA A 69 -16.88 -2.04 3.98
N SER A 70 -15.63 -2.39 4.27
CA SER A 70 -15.18 -3.79 4.27
C SER A 70 -15.81 -4.66 5.34
N ALA A 71 -16.40 -4.07 6.39
CA ALA A 71 -17.15 -4.78 7.40
C ALA A 71 -18.51 -5.29 6.88
N ASP A 72 -19.07 -4.59 5.89
CA ASP A 72 -20.41 -4.87 5.37
C ASP A 72 -20.38 -5.65 4.05
N GLY A 73 -19.23 -5.78 3.39
CA GLY A 73 -19.14 -6.53 2.15
C GLY A 73 -17.95 -6.19 1.26
N ASN A 74 -18.13 -6.45 -0.04
CA ASN A 74 -17.10 -6.23 -1.05
C ASN A 74 -16.88 -4.74 -1.31
N VAL A 75 -15.63 -4.33 -1.47
CA VAL A 75 -15.25 -2.93 -1.72
C VAL A 75 -14.48 -2.83 -3.04
N ILE A 76 -14.89 -1.88 -3.86
CA ILE A 76 -14.12 -1.45 -5.03
C ILE A 76 -13.58 -0.04 -4.75
N LEU A 77 -12.26 0.10 -4.77
CA LEU A 77 -11.59 1.38 -4.52
C LEU A 77 -10.98 1.93 -5.80
N THR A 78 -11.50 3.06 -6.27
CA THR A 78 -11.01 3.78 -7.45
C THR A 78 -10.46 5.14 -7.02
N THR A 79 -9.15 5.28 -7.00
CA THR A 79 -8.47 6.54 -6.68
C THR A 79 -7.24 6.70 -7.58
N PRO A 80 -6.74 7.91 -7.81
CA PRO A 80 -5.52 8.13 -8.60
C PRO A 80 -4.33 7.33 -8.09
N THR A 81 -3.29 7.19 -8.91
CA THR A 81 -2.02 6.61 -8.50
C THR A 81 -1.39 7.41 -7.35
N ALA A 82 -0.59 6.75 -6.52
CA ALA A 82 0.08 7.34 -5.36
C ALA A 82 -0.85 7.97 -4.29
N SER A 83 -2.11 7.54 -4.22
CA SER A 83 -3.10 8.02 -3.26
C SER A 83 -3.14 7.25 -1.93
N GLY A 84 -2.23 6.29 -1.72
CA GLY A 84 -2.23 5.46 -0.51
C GLY A 84 -3.24 4.31 -0.51
N LYS A 85 -3.70 3.85 -1.70
CA LYS A 85 -4.65 2.73 -1.83
C LYS A 85 -4.25 1.45 -1.08
N SER A 86 -2.94 1.16 -1.04
CA SER A 86 -2.46 -0.06 -0.39
C SER A 86 -2.89 -0.14 1.08
N LEU A 87 -2.86 0.97 1.80
CA LEU A 87 -3.28 1.00 3.19
C LEU A 87 -4.81 0.77 3.33
N ALA A 88 -5.61 1.22 2.37
CA ALA A 88 -7.06 1.06 2.39
C ALA A 88 -7.52 -0.41 2.41
N PHE A 89 -6.84 -1.30 1.68
CA PHE A 89 -7.14 -2.73 1.71
C PHE A 89 -6.28 -3.51 2.72
N THR A 90 -5.14 -2.97 3.11
CA THR A 90 -4.25 -3.61 4.09
C THR A 90 -4.84 -3.53 5.49
N LEU A 91 -5.38 -2.38 5.90
CA LEU A 91 -5.92 -2.19 7.26
C LEU A 91 -7.03 -3.18 7.61
N PRO A 92 -8.09 -3.36 6.82
CA PRO A 92 -9.14 -4.32 7.17
C PRO A 92 -8.63 -5.76 7.26
N VAL A 93 -7.70 -6.15 6.38
CA VAL A 93 -7.11 -7.49 6.37
C VAL A 93 -6.27 -7.72 7.63
N LEU A 94 -5.37 -6.80 7.94
CA LEU A 94 -4.51 -6.94 9.12
C LEU A 94 -5.32 -6.89 10.42
N ASN A 95 -6.33 -6.01 10.48
CA ASN A 95 -7.22 -5.94 11.63
C ASN A 95 -8.03 -7.23 11.81
N GLY A 96 -8.53 -7.82 10.72
CA GLY A 96 -9.20 -9.12 10.75
C GLY A 96 -8.31 -10.25 11.25
N ILE A 97 -7.05 -10.31 10.78
CA ILE A 97 -6.08 -11.33 11.23
C ILE A 97 -5.67 -11.09 12.69
N ALA A 98 -5.56 -9.85 13.15
CA ALA A 98 -5.27 -9.54 14.55
C ALA A 98 -6.40 -9.99 15.48
N GLY A 99 -7.65 -9.82 15.06
CA GLY A 99 -8.83 -10.24 15.81
C GLY A 99 -9.08 -11.75 15.80
N ASP A 100 -8.68 -12.46 14.75
CA ASP A 100 -8.80 -13.92 14.64
C ASP A 100 -7.60 -14.53 13.92
N ALA A 101 -6.76 -15.23 14.68
CA ALA A 101 -5.56 -15.90 14.18
C ALA A 101 -5.83 -17.00 13.12
N LYS A 102 -7.08 -17.44 12.95
CA LYS A 102 -7.50 -18.39 11.91
C LYS A 102 -7.83 -17.70 10.60
N SER A 103 -8.08 -16.39 10.64
CA SER A 103 -8.34 -15.59 9.44
C SER A 103 -7.18 -15.66 8.46
N ARG A 104 -7.51 -15.73 7.17
CA ARG A 104 -6.55 -15.80 6.08
C ARG A 104 -6.90 -14.78 5.01
N ALA A 105 -5.87 -14.27 4.35
CA ALA A 105 -6.04 -13.35 3.24
C ALA A 105 -5.17 -13.77 2.04
N LEU A 106 -5.67 -13.48 0.86
CA LEU A 106 -5.00 -13.68 -0.41
C LEU A 106 -4.90 -12.34 -1.14
N TYR A 107 -3.67 -11.93 -1.43
CA TYR A 107 -3.39 -10.74 -2.23
C TYR A 107 -2.96 -11.17 -3.64
N LEU A 108 -3.70 -10.68 -4.62
CA LEU A 108 -3.41 -10.91 -6.04
C LEU A 108 -2.80 -9.69 -6.67
N TYR A 109 -1.58 -9.82 -7.14
CA TYR A 109 -0.86 -8.75 -7.84
C TYR A 109 -0.55 -9.13 -9.28
N PRO A 110 -0.59 -8.17 -10.22
CA PRO A 110 -0.33 -8.45 -11.62
C PRO A 110 1.13 -8.83 -11.89
N THR A 111 2.06 -8.44 -11.02
CA THR A 111 3.49 -8.72 -11.19
C THR A 111 4.15 -9.18 -9.90
N LYS A 112 5.19 -10.01 -10.02
CA LYS A 112 6.03 -10.45 -8.89
C LYS A 112 6.69 -9.28 -8.16
N ALA A 113 7.19 -8.28 -8.90
CA ALA A 113 7.84 -7.11 -8.31
C ALA A 113 6.90 -6.36 -7.36
N LEU A 114 5.64 -6.17 -7.77
CA LEU A 114 4.64 -5.51 -6.93
C LEU A 114 4.30 -6.34 -5.69
N ALA A 115 4.19 -7.66 -5.82
CA ALA A 115 3.98 -8.55 -4.68
C ALA A 115 5.14 -8.46 -3.67
N GLN A 116 6.39 -8.42 -4.15
CA GLN A 116 7.57 -8.26 -3.30
C GLN A 116 7.62 -6.91 -2.58
N ASP A 117 7.29 -5.81 -3.28
CA ASP A 117 7.25 -4.49 -2.66
C ASP A 117 6.17 -4.40 -1.58
N GLN A 118 5.01 -4.99 -1.83
CA GLN A 118 3.93 -5.06 -0.85
C GLN A 118 4.29 -5.96 0.34
N ALA A 119 4.95 -7.08 0.12
CA ALA A 119 5.45 -7.94 1.22
C ALA A 119 6.42 -7.18 2.13
N ARG A 120 7.33 -6.39 1.56
CA ARG A 120 8.23 -5.52 2.34
C ARG A 120 7.46 -4.44 3.13
N ALA A 121 6.43 -3.84 2.52
CA ALA A 121 5.59 -2.86 3.20
C ALA A 121 4.83 -3.48 4.37
N LEU A 122 4.26 -4.67 4.19
CA LEU A 122 3.57 -5.44 5.24
C LEU A 122 4.50 -5.79 6.41
N SER A 123 5.73 -6.21 6.11
CA SER A 123 6.73 -6.52 7.14
C SER A 123 7.08 -5.32 8.03
N ARG A 124 7.00 -4.10 7.49
CA ARG A 124 7.22 -2.86 8.26
C ARG A 124 6.08 -2.53 9.21
N LEU A 125 4.88 -3.03 8.96
CA LEU A 125 3.72 -2.84 9.83
C LEU A 125 3.73 -3.77 11.05
N GLY A 126 4.61 -4.78 11.06
CA GLY A 126 5.08 -5.46 12.27
C GLY A 126 4.03 -6.12 13.16
N SER A 127 2.94 -6.67 12.60
CA SER A 127 1.98 -7.40 13.42
C SER A 127 2.50 -8.80 13.78
N PRO A 128 2.55 -9.16 15.06
CA PRO A 128 3.06 -10.47 15.48
C PRO A 128 2.21 -11.66 14.99
N ASN A 129 0.93 -11.42 14.68
CA ASN A 129 0.01 -12.46 14.22
C ASN A 129 -0.03 -12.59 12.70
N VAL A 130 0.52 -11.64 11.95
CA VAL A 130 0.53 -11.65 10.50
C VAL A 130 1.76 -12.38 9.99
N LYS A 131 1.55 -13.43 9.22
CA LYS A 131 2.58 -14.28 8.62
C LYS A 131 2.49 -14.17 7.09
N PRO A 132 3.02 -13.09 6.50
CA PRO A 132 2.98 -12.90 5.08
C PRO A 132 3.96 -13.84 4.38
N ALA A 133 3.56 -14.37 3.23
CA ALA A 133 4.45 -15.14 2.36
C ALA A 133 4.14 -14.85 0.90
N ILE A 134 5.19 -14.83 0.09
CA ILE A 134 5.08 -14.79 -1.36
C ILE A 134 4.91 -16.22 -1.85
N TYR A 135 3.94 -16.40 -2.75
CA TYR A 135 3.70 -17.68 -3.41
C TYR A 135 3.55 -17.42 -4.91
N ASP A 136 4.63 -17.61 -5.64
CA ASP A 136 4.68 -17.35 -7.08
C ASP A 136 5.47 -18.45 -7.82
N GLY A 137 5.73 -18.24 -9.11
CA GLY A 137 6.44 -19.21 -9.95
C GLY A 137 7.88 -19.47 -9.49
N ASP A 138 8.51 -18.55 -8.76
CA ASP A 138 9.88 -18.67 -8.26
C ASP A 138 9.92 -19.34 -6.88
N THR A 139 8.76 -19.50 -6.22
CA THR A 139 8.66 -20.22 -4.94
C THR A 139 9.03 -21.68 -5.11
N PRO A 140 10.09 -22.19 -4.42
CA PRO A 140 10.51 -23.58 -4.48
C PRO A 140 9.37 -24.56 -4.18
N ARG A 141 9.31 -25.66 -4.91
CA ARG A 141 8.19 -26.62 -4.78
C ARG A 141 8.11 -27.25 -3.39
N ASP A 142 9.22 -27.47 -2.76
CA ASP A 142 9.34 -28.02 -1.41
C ASP A 142 8.89 -27.03 -0.31
N GLU A 143 8.98 -25.73 -0.54
CA GLU A 143 8.52 -24.69 0.38
C GLU A 143 7.00 -24.47 0.31
N ARG A 144 6.38 -24.73 -0.85
CA ARG A 144 4.94 -24.47 -1.09
C ARG A 144 4.00 -25.09 -0.05
N PRO A 145 4.19 -26.36 0.39
CA PRO A 145 3.35 -26.95 1.42
C PRO A 145 3.48 -26.25 2.78
N ALA A 146 4.67 -25.79 3.12
CA ALA A 146 4.90 -25.06 4.36
C ALA A 146 4.18 -23.70 4.35
N ILE A 147 4.33 -22.92 3.27
CA ILE A 147 3.64 -21.65 3.09
C ILE A 147 2.11 -21.81 3.26
N ARG A 148 1.52 -22.79 2.57
CA ARG A 148 0.09 -23.06 2.66
C ARG A 148 -0.40 -23.42 4.07
N ARG A 149 0.43 -24.05 4.88
CA ARG A 149 0.07 -24.43 6.27
C ARG A 149 0.27 -23.30 7.25
N THR A 150 1.33 -22.53 7.12
CA THR A 150 1.78 -21.61 8.17
C THR A 150 1.46 -20.15 7.92
N SER A 151 1.29 -19.75 6.66
CA SER A 151 1.01 -18.36 6.31
C SER A 151 -0.48 -18.05 6.39
N ASN A 152 -0.82 -16.91 6.93
CA ASN A 152 -2.18 -16.41 6.96
C ASN A 152 -2.41 -15.22 6.02
N LEU A 153 -1.36 -14.73 5.38
CA LEU A 153 -1.44 -13.72 4.33
C LEU A 153 -0.53 -14.14 3.18
N VAL A 154 -1.12 -14.55 2.06
CA VAL A 154 -0.38 -15.00 0.89
C VAL A 154 -0.46 -13.94 -0.21
N LEU A 155 0.70 -13.54 -0.72
CA LEU A 155 0.82 -12.64 -1.87
C LEU A 155 1.20 -13.47 -3.10
N THR A 156 0.40 -13.38 -4.14
CA THR A 156 0.56 -14.20 -5.34
C THR A 156 0.15 -13.44 -6.60
N ASN A 157 0.18 -14.10 -7.73
CA ASN A 157 -0.31 -13.59 -9.01
C ASN A 157 -1.42 -14.50 -9.59
N PRO A 158 -2.20 -14.05 -10.57
CA PRO A 158 -3.27 -14.84 -11.16
C PRO A 158 -2.81 -16.18 -11.74
N ASP A 159 -1.59 -16.27 -12.27
CA ASP A 159 -1.06 -17.50 -12.89
C ASP A 159 -0.92 -18.66 -11.89
N MET A 160 -0.86 -18.36 -10.61
CA MET A 160 -0.71 -19.35 -9.54
C MET A 160 -2.02 -19.90 -9.01
N LEU A 161 -3.16 -19.42 -9.53
CA LEU A 161 -4.50 -19.87 -9.13
C LEU A 161 -5.04 -21.02 -9.98
N HIS A 162 -4.30 -21.42 -11.01
CA HIS A 162 -4.66 -22.53 -11.90
C HIS A 162 -4.08 -23.86 -11.44
#